data_5fd09c8aeafa238e5dda7b2bc0c3c639
#
_entry.id   5fd09c8aeafa238e5dda7b2bc0c3c639
#
_cell.length_a   1.000
_cell.length_b   1.000
_cell.length_c   1.000
_cell.angle_alpha   90.00
_cell.angle_beta   90.00
_cell.angle_gamma   90.00
#
_symmetry.space_group_name_H-M   'P 1'
#
loop_
_entity.id
_entity.type
_entity.pdbx_description
1 polymer ?
#
loop_
_entity_poly.entity_id
_entity_poly.type
_entity_poly.pdbx_seq_one_letter_code
_entity_poly.pdbx_strand_id
1 'polypeptide(L)'
;MIEDIFVDELYRNKGIATAAIKIAESIIKSDSQYTSICIDVVPRNYAALKLYNKLGYDTLSLITVRKELYDNKRELKLDFNGIEFKY
;
A
#
# COMPACT_ATOMS: atom_id res chain seq x y z
N MET A 1 9.40 20.09 3.17
CA MET A 1 7.93 20.03 3.15
C MET A 1 7.48 18.60 2.98
N ILE A 2 6.63 18.13 3.85
CA ILE A 2 6.12 16.76 3.79
C ILE A 2 4.73 16.81 3.17
N GLU A 3 4.56 16.05 2.13
CA GLU A 3 3.28 16.01 1.43
C GLU A 3 2.61 14.66 1.53
N ASP A 4 3.35 13.64 1.94
CA ASP A 4 2.85 12.27 2.01
C ASP A 4 3.06 11.70 3.40
N ILE A 5 2.10 10.91 3.84
CA ILE A 5 2.23 10.08 5.02
C ILE A 5 2.11 8.63 4.61
N PHE A 6 3.02 7.80 5.12
CA PHE A 6 3.03 6.37 4.85
C PHE A 6 2.51 5.62 6.07
N VAL A 7 1.62 4.69 5.80
CA VAL A 7 1.04 3.82 6.82
C VAL A 7 1.41 2.39 6.51
N ASP A 8 2.05 1.71 7.45
CA ASP A 8 2.36 0.30 7.28
C ASP A 8 1.09 -0.52 7.44
N GLU A 9 0.96 -1.55 6.60
CA GLU A 9 -0.12 -2.48 6.72
C GLU A 9 0.19 -3.47 7.84
N LEU A 10 -0.25 -3.15 9.04
CA LEU A 10 0.03 -3.96 10.22
C LEU A 10 -1.13 -4.88 10.59
N TYR A 11 -2.33 -4.58 10.13
CA TYR A 11 -3.53 -5.26 10.59
C TYR A 11 -4.13 -6.10 9.49
N ARG A 12 -4.51 -7.32 9.85
CA ARG A 12 -5.14 -8.24 8.93
C ARG A 12 -6.65 -8.22 9.05
N ASN A 13 -7.17 -7.67 10.13
CA ASN A 13 -8.60 -7.54 10.33
C ASN A 13 -9.10 -6.31 9.58
N LYS A 14 -9.90 -6.53 8.55
CA LYS A 14 -10.34 -5.47 7.66
C LYS A 14 -11.18 -4.40 8.36
N GLY A 15 -11.99 -4.78 9.34
CA GLY A 15 -12.80 -3.84 10.08
C GLY A 15 -11.95 -2.88 10.88
N ILE A 16 -10.94 -3.40 11.56
CA ILE A 16 -10.02 -2.60 12.35
C ILE A 16 -9.21 -1.69 11.44
N ALA A 17 -8.70 -2.21 10.33
CA ALA A 17 -7.91 -1.43 9.39
C ALA A 17 -8.72 -0.27 8.81
N THR A 18 -9.96 -0.52 8.41
CA THR A 18 -10.83 0.52 7.87
C THR A 18 -11.08 1.62 8.89
N ALA A 19 -11.41 1.25 10.13
CA ALA A 19 -11.65 2.23 11.19
C ALA A 19 -10.41 3.06 11.48
N ALA A 20 -9.25 2.41 11.58
CA ALA A 20 -7.99 3.10 11.83
C ALA A 20 -7.64 4.09 10.72
N ILE A 21 -7.86 3.69 9.47
CA ILE A 21 -7.58 4.56 8.32
C ILE A 21 -8.50 5.78 8.35
N LYS A 22 -9.78 5.61 8.65
CA LYS A 22 -10.71 6.73 8.70
C LYS A 22 -10.37 7.71 9.82
N ILE A 23 -9.96 7.21 10.96
CA ILE A 23 -9.52 8.07 12.06
C ILE A 23 -8.26 8.83 11.66
N ALA A 24 -7.28 8.14 11.07
CA ALA A 24 -6.05 8.76 10.62
C ALA A 24 -6.33 9.84 9.58
N GLU A 25 -7.20 9.56 8.61
CA GLU A 25 -7.60 10.55 7.60
C GLU A 25 -8.21 11.79 8.23
N SER A 26 -9.06 11.59 9.21
CA SER A 26 -9.71 12.70 9.89
C SER A 26 -8.69 13.61 10.59
N ILE A 27 -7.69 13.01 11.24
CA ILE A 27 -6.63 13.76 11.90
C ILE A 27 -5.76 14.49 10.90
N ILE A 28 -5.36 13.81 9.81
CA ILE A 28 -4.45 14.34 8.82
C ILE A 28 -5.09 15.46 8.00
N LYS A 29 -6.37 15.33 7.68
CA LYS A 29 -7.08 16.36 6.92
C LYS A 29 -7.14 17.70 7.63
N SER A 30 -7.00 17.70 8.94
CA SER A 30 -6.98 18.95 9.70
C SER A 30 -5.63 19.67 9.59
N ASP A 31 -4.62 19.02 9.03
CA ASP A 31 -3.28 19.58 8.87
C ASP A 31 -3.01 19.80 7.39
N SER A 32 -2.99 21.05 6.96
CA SER A 32 -2.88 21.43 5.55
C SER A 32 -1.51 21.14 4.94
N GLN A 33 -0.50 20.75 5.72
CA GLN A 33 0.81 20.45 5.14
C GLN A 33 0.85 19.10 4.40
N TYR A 34 -0.17 18.27 4.61
CA TYR A 34 -0.21 16.95 3.96
C TYR A 34 -1.19 16.98 2.80
N THR A 35 -0.77 16.44 1.67
CA THR A 35 -1.59 16.39 0.45
C THR A 35 -2.03 14.98 0.11
N SER A 36 -1.40 13.97 0.67
CA SER A 36 -1.78 12.60 0.39
C SER A 36 -1.42 11.67 1.54
N ILE A 37 -2.05 10.51 1.54
CA ILE A 37 -1.77 9.43 2.48
C ILE A 37 -1.40 8.21 1.66
N CYS A 38 -0.30 7.56 2.01
CA CYS A 38 0.17 6.38 1.31
C CYS A 38 0.14 5.18 2.24
N ILE A 39 -0.26 4.03 1.70
CA ILE A 39 -0.28 2.77 2.43
C ILE A 39 0.63 1.79 1.70
N ASP A 40 1.58 1.21 2.42
CA ASP A 40 2.45 0.19 1.86
C ASP A 40 1.79 -1.17 1.98
N VAL A 41 1.67 -1.85 0.85
CA VAL A 41 1.01 -3.16 0.78
C VAL A 41 1.87 -4.07 -0.09
N VAL A 42 2.10 -5.29 0.40
CA VAL A 42 2.80 -6.28 -0.44
C VAL A 42 1.89 -6.74 -1.57
N PRO A 43 2.43 -6.97 -2.78
CA PRO A 43 1.59 -7.26 -3.96
C PRO A 43 0.75 -8.52 -3.82
N ARG A 44 1.21 -9.52 -3.06
CA ARG A 44 0.45 -10.75 -2.88
C ARG A 44 -0.77 -10.60 -1.98
N ASN A 45 -0.86 -9.50 -1.24
CA ASN A 45 -2.01 -9.26 -0.40
C ASN A 45 -3.12 -8.59 -1.20
N TYR A 46 -3.71 -9.37 -2.10
CA TYR A 46 -4.72 -8.86 -3.02
C TYR A 46 -5.96 -8.36 -2.28
N ALA A 47 -6.32 -9.02 -1.20
CA ALA A 47 -7.48 -8.60 -0.41
C ALA A 47 -7.30 -7.21 0.17
N ALA A 48 -6.10 -6.90 0.67
CA ALA A 48 -5.79 -5.57 1.19
C ALA A 48 -5.78 -4.53 0.08
N LEU A 49 -5.17 -4.85 -1.06
CA LEU A 49 -5.16 -3.96 -2.22
C LEU A 49 -6.58 -3.59 -2.64
N LYS A 50 -7.45 -4.59 -2.68
CA LYS A 50 -8.83 -4.39 -3.07
C LYS A 50 -9.58 -3.51 -2.07
N LEU A 51 -9.33 -3.72 -0.78
CA LEU A 51 -9.94 -2.92 0.27
C LEU A 51 -9.49 -1.45 0.16
N TYR A 52 -8.20 -1.22 0.04
CA TYR A 52 -7.69 0.14 -0.02
C TYR A 52 -8.13 0.87 -1.28
N ASN A 53 -8.20 0.15 -2.40
CA ASN A 53 -8.74 0.73 -3.63
C ASN A 53 -10.18 1.23 -3.42
N LYS A 54 -11.00 0.44 -2.73
CA LYS A 54 -12.38 0.83 -2.42
C LYS A 54 -12.45 2.05 -1.50
N LEU A 55 -11.45 2.23 -0.66
CA LEU A 55 -11.40 3.37 0.27
C LEU A 55 -10.83 4.62 -0.38
N GLY A 56 -10.49 4.57 -1.65
CA GLY A 56 -9.99 5.72 -2.38
C GLY A 56 -8.48 5.74 -2.59
N TYR A 57 -7.77 4.71 -2.16
CA TYR A 57 -6.33 4.60 -2.40
C TYR A 57 -6.11 3.90 -3.73
N ASP A 58 -6.41 4.63 -4.80
CA ASP A 58 -6.46 4.12 -6.16
C ASP A 58 -5.33 4.64 -7.06
N THR A 59 -4.41 5.38 -6.49
CA THR A 59 -3.27 5.94 -7.22
C THR A 59 -2.00 5.24 -6.78
N LEU A 60 -1.32 4.60 -7.72
CA LEU A 60 -0.02 3.99 -7.43
C LEU A 60 1.05 5.07 -7.41
N SER A 61 1.82 5.11 -6.34
CA SER A 61 2.85 6.14 -6.15
C SER A 61 4.24 5.56 -6.41
N LEU A 62 4.69 4.68 -5.53
CA LEU A 62 6.02 4.09 -5.63
C LEU A 62 5.91 2.58 -5.72
N ILE A 63 6.88 1.97 -6.39
CA ILE A 63 7.06 0.52 -6.32
C ILE A 63 8.46 0.25 -5.81
N THR A 64 8.59 -0.81 -5.02
CA THR A 64 9.88 -1.27 -4.54
C THR A 64 10.26 -2.51 -5.33
N VAL A 65 11.41 -2.48 -6.00
CA VAL A 65 11.95 -3.65 -6.68
C VAL A 65 13.10 -4.20 -5.85
N ARG A 66 13.16 -5.52 -5.77
CA ARG A 66 14.10 -6.19 -4.88
C ARG A 66 14.84 -7.27 -5.63
N LYS A 67 16.13 -7.40 -5.35
CA LYS A 67 16.95 -8.48 -5.87
C LYS A 67 17.22 -9.45 -4.72
N GLU A 68 16.82 -10.69 -4.91
CA GLU A 68 17.14 -11.73 -3.93
C GLU A 68 18.60 -12.15 -4.13
N LEU A 69 19.39 -12.04 -3.08
CA LEU A 69 20.82 -12.41 -3.14
C LEU A 69 21.05 -13.89 -2.88
N TYR A 70 20.07 -14.55 -2.29
CA TYR A 70 20.10 -15.97 -2.05
C TYR A 70 18.89 -16.61 -2.68
N ASP A 71 18.93 -17.93 -2.88
CA ASP A 71 17.82 -18.62 -3.51
C ASP A 71 16.58 -18.52 -2.62
N ASN A 72 15.65 -17.70 -3.04
CA ASN A 72 14.38 -17.51 -2.37
C ASN A 72 13.29 -17.62 -3.43
N LYS A 73 12.68 -18.79 -3.47
CA LYS A 73 11.72 -19.09 -4.54
C LYS A 73 10.46 -18.26 -4.40
N ARG A 74 10.20 -17.46 -5.42
CA ARG A 74 8.97 -16.72 -5.59
C ARG A 74 8.28 -17.26 -6.81
N GLU A 75 7.12 -17.87 -6.62
CA GLU A 75 6.44 -18.58 -7.70
C GLU A 75 5.38 -17.75 -8.41
N LEU A 76 4.85 -16.76 -7.72
CA LEU A 76 3.84 -15.90 -8.31
C LEU A 76 4.48 -14.90 -9.24
N LYS A 77 3.78 -14.59 -10.33
CA LYS A 77 4.27 -13.66 -11.33
C LYS A 77 3.27 -12.56 -11.57
N LEU A 78 3.78 -11.37 -11.83
CA LEU A 78 2.99 -10.19 -12.12
C LEU A 78 3.55 -9.53 -13.38
N ASP A 79 2.67 -9.26 -14.34
CA ASP A 79 3.01 -8.44 -15.51
C ASP A 79 2.64 -7.00 -15.18
N PHE A 80 3.65 -6.16 -15.06
CA PHE A 80 3.46 -4.75 -14.80
C PHE A 80 3.96 -3.95 -16.00
N ASN A 81 3.04 -3.44 -16.78
CA ASN A 81 3.35 -2.66 -17.99
C ASN A 81 4.24 -3.41 -18.99
N GLY A 82 4.01 -4.71 -19.16
CA GLY A 82 4.80 -5.53 -20.06
C GLY A 82 6.08 -6.06 -19.47
N ILE A 83 6.35 -5.80 -18.20
CA ILE A 83 7.54 -6.28 -17.51
C ILE A 83 7.11 -7.31 -16.48
N GLU A 84 7.75 -8.49 -16.51
CA GLU A 84 7.41 -9.55 -15.57
C GLU A 84 8.19 -9.41 -14.27
N PHE A 85 7.46 -9.44 -13.17
CA PHE A 85 8.03 -9.48 -11.83
C PHE A 85 7.53 -10.71 -11.08
N LYS A 86 8.30 -11.14 -10.09
CA LYS A 86 7.91 -12.21 -9.19
C LYS A 86 7.53 -11.65 -7.83
N TYR A 87 6.66 -12.36 -7.14
CA TYR A 87 6.28 -11.91 -5.81
C TYR A 87 5.78 -13.06 -4.92
#